data_913f107d9b5e0468f0f0537b0b81c9df
#
_entry.id   913f107d9b5e0468f0f0537b0b81c9df
#
_cell.length_a   1.000
_cell.length_b   1.000
_cell.length_c   1.000
_cell.angle_alpha   90.00
_cell.angle_beta   90.00
_cell.angle_gamma   90.00
#
_symmetry.space_group_name_H-M   'P 1'
#
loop_
_entity.id
_entity.type
_entity.pdbx_description
1 polymer ?
#
loop_
_entity_poly.entity_id
_entity_poly.type
_entity_poly.pdbx_seq_one_letter_code
_entity_poly.pdbx_strand_id
1 'polypeptide(L)'
;VFSTGIFVSLDSPEGEALTLVRRVEARSTNLNRIYRVNEVSRRLCGGLMSPEEAYRELEEIKDSCQYKRELKALSYAFIAVFFGVVLGGRPADCLGAAVIGGILGLVVYAISGLGFNDFCVNGLGAFTIGIAALAMNRWILTGASNDVVIISAIMPLLPGVIFTTAVRDTLNGDYSSGAARMLEAVVTALAVA
;
A
#
# COMPACT_ATOMS: atom_id res chain seq x y z
N VAL A 1 9.75 18.90 -1.58
CA VAL A 1 9.57 17.49 -2.00
C VAL A 1 8.50 17.47 -3.08
N PHE A 2 8.81 16.94 -4.25
CA PHE A 2 7.81 16.69 -5.31
C PHE A 2 7.36 15.24 -5.25
N SER A 3 6.20 14.97 -5.83
CA SER A 3 5.64 13.60 -5.84
C SER A 3 6.57 12.54 -6.46
N THR A 4 7.54 12.95 -7.31
CA THR A 4 8.47 12.06 -8.02
C THR A 4 9.94 12.31 -7.73
N GLY A 5 10.28 13.26 -6.85
CA GLY A 5 11.67 13.62 -6.57
C GLY A 5 11.85 14.34 -5.25
N ILE A 6 13.06 14.20 -4.73
CA ILE A 6 13.50 14.88 -3.51
C ILE A 6 14.65 15.80 -3.89
N PHE A 7 14.50 17.08 -3.55
CA PHE A 7 15.53 18.11 -3.67
C PHE A 7 15.99 18.45 -2.25
N VAL A 8 17.28 18.34 -2.01
CA VAL A 8 17.90 18.72 -0.74
C VAL A 8 18.99 19.71 -1.05
N SER A 9 18.89 20.90 -0.46
CA SER A 9 19.96 21.92 -0.52
C SER A 9 20.57 22.06 0.87
N LEU A 10 21.87 22.02 0.92
CA LEU A 10 22.67 22.23 2.11
C LEU A 10 23.47 23.52 1.90
N ASP A 11 23.20 24.52 2.72
CA ASP A 11 23.99 25.75 2.73
C ASP A 11 25.23 25.56 3.59
N SER A 12 26.40 25.70 3.00
CA SER A 12 27.67 25.68 3.73
C SER A 12 27.97 27.06 4.29
N PRO A 13 28.56 27.18 5.50
CA PRO A 13 29.04 28.44 6.04
C PRO A 13 30.08 29.15 5.15
N GLU A 14 30.71 28.39 4.23
CA GLU A 14 31.73 28.92 3.30
C GLU A 14 31.13 29.43 1.98
N GLY A 15 29.77 29.48 1.85
CA GLY A 15 29.06 30.11 0.74
C GLY A 15 28.81 29.24 -0.48
N GLU A 16 29.21 27.97 -0.48
CA GLU A 16 28.84 27.01 -1.52
C GLU A 16 27.57 26.24 -1.14
N ALA A 17 26.50 26.40 -1.91
CA ALA A 17 25.28 25.62 -1.74
C ALA A 17 25.38 24.29 -2.48
N LEU A 18 25.37 23.18 -1.77
CA LEU A 18 25.29 21.84 -2.37
C LEU A 18 23.82 21.45 -2.54
N THR A 19 23.37 21.30 -3.78
CA THR A 19 22.02 20.82 -4.08
C THR A 19 22.07 19.41 -4.64
N LEU A 20 21.36 18.49 -3.99
CA LEU A 20 21.25 17.10 -4.38
C LEU A 20 19.83 16.81 -4.84
N VAL A 21 19.72 16.18 -6.03
CA VAL A 21 18.42 15.79 -6.60
C VAL A 21 18.38 14.27 -6.72
N ARG A 22 17.34 13.66 -6.17
CA ARG A 22 17.12 12.22 -6.28
C ARG A 22 15.70 11.93 -6.77
N ARG A 23 15.60 11.07 -7.78
CA ARG A 23 14.32 10.58 -8.28
C ARG A 23 13.81 9.46 -7.37
N VAL A 24 12.51 9.47 -7.09
CA VAL A 24 11.81 8.41 -6.37
C VAL A 24 11.20 7.46 -7.41
N GLU A 25 11.79 6.29 -7.60
CA GLU A 25 11.37 5.32 -8.63
C GLU A 25 10.18 4.48 -8.21
N ALA A 26 10.10 4.12 -6.92
CA ALA A 26 9.00 3.32 -6.37
C ALA A 26 8.50 3.93 -5.07
N ARG A 27 7.20 3.88 -4.86
CA ARG A 27 6.55 4.35 -3.64
C ARG A 27 5.79 3.20 -3.02
N SER A 28 6.01 2.99 -1.75
CA SER A 28 5.20 2.08 -0.94
C SER A 28 5.02 2.67 0.44
N THR A 29 3.83 2.54 1.00
CA THR A 29 3.57 2.99 2.37
C THR A 29 3.96 1.88 3.33
N ASN A 30 5.12 2.03 3.95
CA ASN A 30 5.58 1.11 4.98
C ASN A 30 5.70 1.85 6.31
N LEU A 31 4.66 1.74 7.15
CA LEU A 31 4.57 2.47 8.42
C LEU A 31 5.70 2.11 9.39
N ASN A 32 6.19 0.88 9.38
CA ASN A 32 7.29 0.47 10.23
C ASN A 32 8.61 1.13 9.78
N ARG A 33 8.89 1.20 8.48
CA ARG A 33 10.05 1.95 7.98
C ARG A 33 9.97 3.43 8.34
N ILE A 34 8.79 4.03 8.18
CA ILE A 34 8.57 5.45 8.55
C ILE A 34 8.85 5.66 10.04
N TYR A 35 8.35 4.77 10.90
CA TYR A 35 8.60 4.83 12.34
C TYR A 35 10.10 4.73 12.66
N ARG A 36 10.81 3.73 12.12
CA ARG A 36 12.25 3.53 12.36
C ARG A 36 13.09 4.70 11.84
N VAL A 37 12.80 5.23 10.64
CA VAL A 37 13.50 6.41 10.10
C VAL A 37 13.25 7.64 10.97
N ASN A 38 12.03 7.85 11.46
CA ASN A 38 11.74 8.93 12.39
C ASN A 38 12.50 8.80 13.71
N GLU A 39 12.65 7.56 14.22
CA GLU A 39 13.44 7.29 15.43
C GLU A 39 14.91 7.68 15.24
N VAL A 40 15.53 7.26 14.13
CA VAL A 40 16.90 7.66 13.76
C VAL A 40 17.01 9.18 13.65
N SER A 41 16.07 9.83 12.97
CA SER A 41 16.07 11.29 12.81
C SER A 41 16.01 12.01 14.16
N ARG A 42 15.14 11.57 15.07
CA ARG A 42 15.02 12.18 16.41
C ARG A 42 16.28 12.00 17.24
N ARG A 43 16.90 10.83 17.20
CA ARG A 43 18.15 10.54 17.91
C ARG A 43 19.30 11.37 17.36
N LEU A 44 19.40 11.51 16.05
CA LEU A 44 20.41 12.35 15.40
C LEU A 44 20.22 13.82 15.74
N CYS A 45 19.01 14.36 15.59
CA CYS A 45 18.71 15.76 15.92
C CYS A 45 18.84 16.07 17.42
N GLY A 46 18.64 15.06 18.26
CA GLY A 46 18.84 15.15 19.71
C GLY A 46 20.31 15.02 20.16
N GLY A 47 21.25 14.86 19.23
CA GLY A 47 22.67 14.67 19.53
C GLY A 47 23.01 13.33 20.22
N LEU A 48 22.10 12.35 20.14
CA LEU A 48 22.24 11.04 20.80
C LEU A 48 22.96 10.01 19.91
N MET A 49 23.28 10.36 18.66
CA MET A 49 24.01 9.49 17.74
C MET A 49 24.81 10.33 16.74
N SER A 50 25.90 9.75 16.22
CA SER A 50 26.71 10.40 15.18
C SER A 50 26.06 10.30 13.80
N PRO A 51 26.42 11.18 12.83
CA PRO A 51 25.93 11.07 11.45
C PRO A 51 26.29 9.74 10.79
N GLU A 52 27.46 9.17 11.10
CA GLU A 52 27.94 7.89 10.56
C GLU A 52 27.10 6.70 11.08
N GLU A 53 26.75 6.74 12.38
CA GLU A 53 25.85 5.74 12.98
C GLU A 53 24.45 5.84 12.39
N ALA A 54 23.93 7.07 12.22
CA ALA A 54 22.64 7.30 11.60
C ALA A 54 22.59 6.76 10.16
N TYR A 55 23.63 7.01 9.37
CA TYR A 55 23.72 6.51 8.00
C TYR A 55 23.69 4.99 7.94
N ARG A 56 24.48 4.32 8.79
CA ARG A 56 24.51 2.86 8.87
C ARG A 56 23.15 2.27 9.27
N GLU A 57 22.49 2.86 10.27
CA GLU A 57 21.16 2.40 10.71
C GLU A 57 20.10 2.61 9.62
N LEU A 58 20.19 3.70 8.84
CA LEU A 58 19.32 3.94 7.68
C LEU A 58 19.54 2.92 6.55
N GLU A 59 20.78 2.50 6.29
CA GLU A 59 21.07 1.42 5.33
C GLU A 59 20.48 0.09 5.79
N GLU A 60 20.63 -0.27 7.05
CA GLU A 60 20.00 -1.46 7.62
C GLU A 60 18.47 -1.45 7.48
N ILE A 61 17.83 -0.28 7.71
CA ILE A 61 16.38 -0.10 7.54
C ILE A 61 15.98 -0.30 6.08
N LYS A 62 16.78 0.22 5.13
CA LYS A 62 16.53 0.09 3.70
C LYS A 62 16.52 -1.36 3.24
N ASP A 63 17.47 -2.17 3.72
CA ASP A 63 17.66 -3.56 3.29
C ASP A 63 16.81 -4.56 4.09
N SER A 64 16.19 -4.12 5.19
CA SER A 64 15.38 -5.00 6.03
C SER A 64 14.10 -5.47 5.31
N CYS A 65 13.97 -6.79 5.15
CA CYS A 65 12.73 -7.44 4.71
C CYS A 65 11.82 -7.63 5.94
N GLN A 66 10.78 -6.81 6.07
CA GLN A 66 9.97 -6.73 7.30
C GLN A 66 8.93 -7.83 7.43
N TYR A 67 8.38 -8.30 6.30
CA TYR A 67 7.29 -9.29 6.29
C TYR A 67 7.53 -10.35 5.23
N LYS A 68 7.37 -11.61 5.63
CA LYS A 68 7.37 -12.73 4.69
C LYS A 68 6.21 -12.60 3.71
N ARG A 69 6.41 -13.06 2.48
CA ARG A 69 5.40 -12.98 1.42
C ARG A 69 4.13 -13.75 1.77
N GLU A 70 4.28 -14.89 2.46
CA GLU A 70 3.17 -15.71 2.92
C GLU A 70 2.28 -14.98 3.91
N LEU A 71 2.87 -14.21 4.82
CA LEU A 71 2.12 -13.40 5.78
C LEU A 71 1.35 -12.27 5.10
N LYS A 72 1.93 -11.68 4.06
CA LYS A 72 1.22 -10.70 3.22
C LYS A 72 0.02 -11.34 2.51
N ALA A 73 0.19 -12.51 1.91
CA ALA A 73 -0.91 -13.23 1.26
C ALA A 73 -2.04 -13.57 2.24
N LEU A 74 -1.69 -14.03 3.45
CA LEU A 74 -2.67 -14.32 4.50
C LEU A 74 -3.43 -13.07 4.96
N SER A 75 -2.78 -11.91 4.97
CA SER A 75 -3.41 -10.65 5.38
C SER A 75 -4.58 -10.25 4.49
N TYR A 76 -4.57 -10.61 3.20
CA TYR A 76 -5.70 -10.37 2.29
C TYR A 76 -6.97 -11.11 2.75
N ALA A 77 -6.83 -12.37 3.19
CA ALA A 77 -7.95 -13.14 3.72
C ALA A 77 -8.51 -12.50 4.99
N PHE A 78 -7.65 -12.09 5.93
CA PHE A 78 -8.09 -11.42 7.14
C PHE A 78 -8.80 -10.10 6.87
N ILE A 79 -8.25 -9.27 5.99
CA ILE A 79 -8.87 -8.00 5.60
C ILE A 79 -10.27 -8.26 5.04
N ALA A 80 -10.43 -9.21 4.12
CA ALA A 80 -11.70 -9.55 3.53
C ALA A 80 -12.74 -10.02 4.57
N VAL A 81 -12.33 -10.84 5.55
CA VAL A 81 -13.22 -11.27 6.64
C VAL A 81 -13.69 -10.09 7.47
N PHE A 82 -12.77 -9.25 7.93
CA PHE A 82 -13.14 -8.12 8.80
C PHE A 82 -14.02 -7.11 8.08
N PHE A 83 -13.77 -6.83 6.80
CA PHE A 83 -14.67 -5.99 6.03
C PHE A 83 -16.03 -6.65 5.80
N GLY A 84 -16.08 -7.98 5.61
CA GLY A 84 -17.35 -8.71 5.57
C GLY A 84 -18.19 -8.50 6.83
N VAL A 85 -17.55 -8.53 8.00
CA VAL A 85 -18.22 -8.25 9.28
C VAL A 85 -18.69 -6.78 9.36
N VAL A 86 -17.83 -5.83 8.97
CA VAL A 86 -18.16 -4.38 8.98
C VAL A 86 -19.34 -4.07 8.06
N LEU A 87 -19.44 -4.76 6.91
CA LEU A 87 -20.53 -4.60 5.95
C LEU A 87 -21.81 -5.33 6.39
N GLY A 88 -21.84 -5.93 7.58
CA GLY A 88 -23.01 -6.64 8.11
C GLY A 88 -23.27 -7.99 7.43
N GLY A 89 -22.22 -8.59 6.85
CA GLY A 89 -22.29 -9.91 6.21
C GLY A 89 -22.65 -11.01 7.20
N ARG A 90 -23.33 -12.05 6.70
CA ARG A 90 -23.60 -13.28 7.45
C ARG A 90 -22.31 -14.07 7.63
N PRO A 91 -22.23 -15.03 8.56
CA PRO A 91 -21.06 -15.88 8.71
C PRO A 91 -20.64 -16.60 7.40
N ALA A 92 -21.61 -16.98 6.57
CA ALA A 92 -21.36 -17.57 5.26
C ALA A 92 -20.67 -16.57 4.29
N ASP A 93 -21.10 -15.29 4.31
CA ASP A 93 -20.50 -14.24 3.48
C ASP A 93 -19.06 -13.96 3.92
N CYS A 94 -18.81 -13.93 5.23
CA CYS A 94 -17.47 -13.74 5.78
C CYS A 94 -16.53 -14.89 5.45
N LEU A 95 -17.01 -16.14 5.49
CA LEU A 95 -16.25 -17.32 5.05
C LEU A 95 -15.94 -17.24 3.56
N GLY A 96 -16.92 -16.86 2.74
CA GLY A 96 -16.73 -16.64 1.32
C GLY A 96 -15.68 -15.56 1.03
N ALA A 97 -15.78 -14.43 1.72
CA ALA A 97 -14.80 -13.36 1.63
C ALA A 97 -13.40 -13.82 2.04
N ALA A 98 -13.27 -14.64 3.10
CA ALA A 98 -12.00 -15.22 3.53
C ALA A 98 -11.33 -16.07 2.43
N VAL A 99 -12.10 -16.95 1.81
CA VAL A 99 -11.60 -17.84 0.75
C VAL A 99 -11.16 -17.00 -0.47
N ILE A 100 -12.00 -16.07 -0.91
CA ILE A 100 -11.67 -15.23 -2.07
C ILE A 100 -10.51 -14.28 -1.77
N GLY A 101 -10.46 -13.67 -0.58
CA GLY A 101 -9.32 -12.87 -0.14
C GLY A 101 -8.03 -13.68 -0.08
N GLY A 102 -8.10 -14.96 0.35
CA GLY A 102 -6.98 -15.89 0.33
C GLY A 102 -6.50 -16.19 -1.10
N ILE A 103 -7.42 -16.46 -2.03
CA ILE A 103 -7.12 -16.65 -3.46
C ILE A 103 -6.47 -15.39 -4.03
N LEU A 104 -7.02 -14.21 -3.75
CA LEU A 104 -6.42 -12.94 -4.15
C LEU A 104 -4.99 -12.81 -3.63
N GLY A 105 -4.77 -13.10 -2.34
CA GLY A 105 -3.44 -13.04 -1.73
C GLY A 105 -2.43 -13.96 -2.43
N LEU A 106 -2.84 -15.17 -2.82
CA LEU A 106 -2.02 -16.11 -3.59
C LEU A 106 -1.73 -15.60 -5.00
N VAL A 107 -2.71 -15.03 -5.68
CA VAL A 107 -2.55 -14.45 -7.03
C VAL A 107 -1.58 -13.26 -6.97
N VAL A 108 -1.77 -12.34 -6.04
CA VAL A 108 -0.86 -11.20 -5.84
C VAL A 108 0.54 -11.69 -5.49
N TYR A 109 0.67 -12.73 -4.65
CA TYR A 109 1.96 -13.35 -4.34
C TYR A 109 2.66 -13.89 -5.60
N ALA A 110 1.94 -14.60 -6.44
CA ALA A 110 2.48 -15.19 -7.67
C ALA A 110 2.91 -14.11 -8.69
N ILE A 111 2.11 -13.05 -8.82
CA ILE A 111 2.33 -11.99 -9.82
C ILE A 111 3.42 -11.01 -9.36
N SER A 112 3.59 -10.76 -8.06
CA SER A 112 4.57 -9.81 -7.51
C SER A 112 6.02 -10.09 -7.91
N GLY A 113 6.36 -11.31 -8.35
CA GLY A 113 7.68 -11.69 -8.83
C GLY A 113 7.92 -11.42 -10.32
N LEU A 114 6.87 -11.06 -11.08
CA LEU A 114 6.93 -10.96 -12.55
C LEU A 114 7.18 -9.53 -13.06
N GLY A 115 7.31 -8.54 -12.16
CA GLY A 115 7.58 -7.15 -12.53
C GLY A 115 6.40 -6.42 -13.17
N PHE A 116 5.17 -6.90 -12.98
CA PHE A 116 3.97 -6.19 -13.45
C PHE A 116 3.76 -4.87 -12.71
N ASN A 117 3.21 -3.89 -13.42
CA ASN A 117 2.77 -2.62 -12.86
C ASN A 117 1.57 -2.85 -11.91
N ASP A 118 1.48 -2.04 -10.84
CA ASP A 118 0.41 -2.10 -9.84
C ASP A 118 -1.00 -2.04 -10.46
N PHE A 119 -1.16 -1.29 -11.56
CA PHE A 119 -2.41 -1.26 -12.32
C PHE A 119 -2.82 -2.64 -12.83
N CYS A 120 -1.89 -3.38 -13.45
CA CYS A 120 -2.15 -4.73 -13.96
C CYS A 120 -2.41 -5.72 -12.80
N VAL A 121 -1.67 -5.60 -11.70
CA VAL A 121 -1.86 -6.45 -10.51
C VAL A 121 -3.25 -6.24 -9.92
N ASN A 122 -3.70 -4.99 -9.80
CA ASN A 122 -5.01 -4.67 -9.27
C ASN A 122 -6.14 -5.12 -10.21
N GLY A 123 -6.01 -4.90 -11.51
CA GLY A 123 -7.00 -5.37 -12.50
C GLY A 123 -7.13 -6.89 -12.54
N LEU A 124 -6.01 -7.61 -12.57
CA LEU A 124 -6.01 -9.07 -12.50
C LEU A 124 -6.56 -9.59 -11.16
N GLY A 125 -6.26 -8.90 -10.07
CA GLY A 125 -6.81 -9.20 -8.76
C GLY A 125 -8.32 -9.04 -8.72
N ALA A 126 -8.86 -7.93 -9.20
CA ALA A 126 -10.29 -7.66 -9.27
C ALA A 126 -11.02 -8.68 -10.16
N PHE A 127 -10.45 -8.98 -11.33
CA PHE A 127 -10.98 -10.02 -12.24
C PHE A 127 -11.01 -11.40 -11.56
N THR A 128 -9.97 -11.76 -10.83
CA THR A 128 -9.91 -13.01 -10.06
C THR A 128 -11.01 -13.07 -9.00
N ILE A 129 -11.23 -11.97 -8.27
CA ILE A 129 -12.31 -11.87 -7.27
C ILE A 129 -13.66 -12.08 -7.91
N GLY A 130 -13.94 -11.42 -9.05
CA GLY A 130 -15.21 -11.56 -9.75
C GLY A 130 -15.50 -12.99 -10.17
N ILE A 131 -14.54 -13.65 -10.83
CA ILE A 131 -14.69 -15.06 -11.25
C ILE A 131 -14.84 -15.98 -10.04
N ALA A 132 -14.00 -15.82 -9.02
CA ALA A 132 -14.03 -16.66 -7.82
C ALA A 132 -15.36 -16.52 -7.07
N ALA A 133 -15.90 -15.30 -6.96
CA ALA A 133 -17.20 -15.04 -6.32
C ALA A 133 -18.36 -15.70 -7.08
N LEU A 134 -18.37 -15.57 -8.40
CA LEU A 134 -19.40 -16.20 -9.24
C LEU A 134 -19.34 -17.74 -9.16
N ALA A 135 -18.14 -18.31 -9.24
CA ALA A 135 -17.94 -19.74 -9.13
C ALA A 135 -18.34 -20.27 -7.74
N MET A 136 -17.96 -19.56 -6.69
CA MET A 136 -18.27 -19.95 -5.32
C MET A 136 -19.77 -19.92 -5.03
N ASN A 137 -20.49 -18.88 -5.47
CA ASN A 137 -21.93 -18.79 -5.29
C ASN A 137 -22.69 -19.87 -6.09
N ARG A 138 -22.17 -20.23 -7.28
CA ARG A 138 -22.78 -21.26 -8.14
C ARG A 138 -22.64 -22.66 -7.58
N TRP A 139 -21.50 -22.97 -6.92
CA TRP A 139 -21.16 -24.39 -6.63
C TRP A 139 -20.97 -24.70 -5.14
N ILE A 140 -20.69 -23.72 -4.27
CA ILE A 140 -20.26 -24.01 -2.90
C ILE A 140 -21.18 -23.34 -1.86
N LEU A 141 -21.47 -22.07 -1.99
CA LEU A 141 -22.21 -21.25 -1.03
C LEU A 141 -23.45 -20.63 -1.69
N THR A 142 -24.39 -21.51 -2.11
CA THR A 142 -25.70 -21.08 -2.62
C THR A 142 -26.45 -20.35 -1.53
N GLY A 143 -26.54 -19.00 -1.63
CA GLY A 143 -27.23 -18.14 -0.65
C GLY A 143 -26.33 -17.14 0.07
N ALA A 144 -25.03 -17.12 -0.20
CA ALA A 144 -24.15 -16.02 0.18
C ALA A 144 -24.47 -14.77 -0.65
N SER A 145 -24.37 -13.60 -0.02
CA SER A 145 -24.56 -12.32 -0.69
C SER A 145 -23.31 -12.00 -1.51
N ASN A 146 -23.40 -12.13 -2.84
CA ASN A 146 -22.30 -11.84 -3.76
C ASN A 146 -21.73 -10.44 -3.53
N ASP A 147 -22.59 -9.46 -3.30
CA ASP A 147 -22.19 -8.07 -3.15
C ASP A 147 -21.27 -7.89 -1.93
N VAL A 148 -21.68 -8.46 -0.77
CA VAL A 148 -20.86 -8.39 0.45
C VAL A 148 -19.52 -9.09 0.25
N VAL A 149 -19.52 -10.27 -0.36
CA VAL A 149 -18.32 -11.06 -0.58
C VAL A 149 -17.35 -10.34 -1.52
N ILE A 150 -17.84 -9.83 -2.65
CA ILE A 150 -17.01 -9.13 -3.65
C ILE A 150 -16.46 -7.84 -3.06
N ILE A 151 -17.32 -7.00 -2.45
CA ILE A 151 -16.89 -5.73 -1.89
C ILE A 151 -15.85 -5.95 -0.78
N SER A 152 -16.06 -6.94 0.09
CA SER A 152 -15.11 -7.27 1.16
C SER A 152 -13.75 -7.74 0.62
N ALA A 153 -13.76 -8.56 -0.43
CA ALA A 153 -12.53 -9.08 -1.03
C ALA A 153 -11.76 -8.03 -1.84
N ILE A 154 -12.45 -7.02 -2.39
CA ILE A 154 -11.84 -5.91 -3.15
C ILE A 154 -11.15 -4.88 -2.24
N MET A 155 -11.56 -4.75 -0.98
CA MET A 155 -11.04 -3.71 -0.06
C MET A 155 -9.51 -3.59 0.00
N PRO A 156 -8.72 -4.67 -0.01
CA PRO A 156 -7.26 -4.56 -0.01
C PRO A 156 -6.67 -3.91 -1.27
N LEU A 157 -7.40 -3.92 -2.40
CA LEU A 157 -6.95 -3.34 -3.66
C LEU A 157 -7.30 -1.86 -3.79
N LEU A 158 -8.22 -1.36 -2.97
CA LEU A 158 -8.64 0.03 -3.03
C LEU A 158 -7.55 0.98 -2.52
N PRO A 159 -7.30 2.09 -3.23
CA PRO A 159 -6.24 3.04 -2.90
C PRO A 159 -6.61 3.99 -1.76
N GLY A 160 -7.11 3.47 -0.63
CA GLY A 160 -7.61 4.26 0.50
C GLY A 160 -6.55 5.18 1.10
N VAL A 161 -5.34 4.67 1.34
CA VAL A 161 -4.22 5.46 1.90
C VAL A 161 -3.76 6.55 0.92
N ILE A 162 -3.71 6.23 -0.38
CA ILE A 162 -3.33 7.19 -1.42
C ILE A 162 -4.36 8.32 -1.48
N PHE A 163 -5.65 7.97 -1.48
CA PHE A 163 -6.74 8.93 -1.50
C PHE A 163 -6.73 9.85 -0.27
N THR A 164 -6.64 9.30 0.93
CA THR A 164 -6.64 10.10 2.17
C THR A 164 -5.41 11.01 2.28
N THR A 165 -4.25 10.55 1.81
CA THR A 165 -3.05 11.39 1.77
C THR A 165 -3.14 12.48 0.70
N ALA A 166 -3.77 12.22 -0.44
CA ALA A 166 -4.04 13.23 -1.47
C ALA A 166 -4.91 14.37 -0.94
N VAL A 167 -5.99 14.03 -0.23
CA VAL A 167 -6.87 15.01 0.42
C VAL A 167 -6.08 15.82 1.45
N ARG A 168 -5.29 15.17 2.30
CA ARG A 168 -4.48 15.84 3.33
C ARG A 168 -3.47 16.80 2.72
N ASP A 169 -2.76 16.39 1.66
CA ASP A 169 -1.77 17.23 0.99
C ASP A 169 -2.45 18.48 0.39
N THR A 170 -3.62 18.30 -0.22
CA THR A 170 -4.41 19.43 -0.76
C THR A 170 -4.86 20.39 0.35
N LEU A 171 -5.33 19.89 1.48
CA LEU A 171 -5.75 20.71 2.63
C LEU A 171 -4.57 21.48 3.26
N ASN A 172 -3.36 20.94 3.18
CA ASN A 172 -2.14 21.59 3.64
C ASN A 172 -1.56 22.61 2.63
N GLY A 173 -2.19 22.79 1.47
CA GLY A 173 -1.75 23.71 0.43
C GLY A 173 -0.78 23.10 -0.60
N ASP A 174 -0.40 21.85 -0.45
CA ASP A 174 0.44 21.11 -1.40
C ASP A 174 -0.37 20.57 -2.59
N TYR A 175 -0.97 21.47 -3.35
CA TYR A 175 -1.87 21.13 -4.46
C TYR A 175 -1.21 20.24 -5.52
N SER A 176 0.07 20.45 -5.81
CA SER A 176 0.82 19.64 -6.79
C SER A 176 0.92 18.17 -6.36
N SER A 177 1.30 17.93 -5.12
CA SER A 177 1.39 16.57 -4.54
C SER A 177 0.00 15.96 -4.37
N GLY A 178 -0.99 16.73 -3.90
CA GLY A 178 -2.37 16.31 -3.74
C GLY A 178 -3.01 15.88 -5.06
N ALA A 179 -2.87 16.69 -6.12
CA ALA A 179 -3.39 16.37 -7.46
C ALA A 179 -2.74 15.11 -8.05
N ALA A 180 -1.42 14.98 -7.95
CA ALA A 180 -0.70 13.81 -8.45
C ALA A 180 -1.16 12.51 -7.76
N ARG A 181 -1.33 12.53 -6.43
CA ARG A 181 -1.83 11.37 -5.67
C ARG A 181 -3.31 11.10 -5.94
N MET A 182 -4.12 12.13 -6.13
CA MET A 182 -5.52 11.96 -6.49
C MET A 182 -5.67 11.26 -7.84
N LEU A 183 -4.88 11.67 -8.83
CA LEU A 183 -4.85 11.01 -10.14
C LEU A 183 -4.44 9.54 -10.02
N GLU A 184 -3.40 9.25 -9.23
CA GLU A 184 -2.95 7.87 -8.95
C GLU A 184 -4.07 7.04 -8.30
N ALA A 185 -4.78 7.60 -7.32
CA ALA A 185 -5.91 6.93 -6.66
C ALA A 185 -7.05 6.65 -7.63
N VAL A 186 -7.41 7.60 -8.50
CA VAL A 186 -8.47 7.43 -9.51
C VAL A 186 -8.09 6.34 -10.51
N VAL A 187 -6.86 6.37 -11.05
CA VAL A 187 -6.39 5.34 -11.99
C VAL A 187 -6.39 3.95 -11.35
N THR A 188 -5.96 3.86 -10.10
CA THR A 188 -5.98 2.59 -9.35
C THR A 188 -7.41 2.09 -9.11
N ALA A 189 -8.33 2.99 -8.74
CA ALA A 189 -9.74 2.64 -8.56
C ALA A 189 -10.39 2.15 -9.87
N LEU A 190 -10.08 2.81 -10.99
CA LEU A 190 -10.56 2.38 -12.32
C LEU A 190 -10.00 1.02 -12.76
N ALA A 191 -8.81 0.62 -12.28
CA ALA A 191 -8.28 -0.71 -12.56
C ALA A 191 -9.05 -1.82 -11.84
N VAL A 192 -9.72 -1.47 -10.74
CA VAL A 192 -10.47 -2.41 -9.88
C VAL A 192 -11.96 -2.47 -10.26
N ALA A 193 -12.48 -1.41 -10.86
CA ALA A 193 -13.88 -1.30 -11.30
C ALA A 193 -14.18 -2.17 -12.53
#